data_d5f64f1c2740b85c19d6ae98a7ff1ed6
#
_entry.id   d5f64f1c2740b85c19d6ae98a7ff1ed6
#
_cell.length_a   1.000
_cell.length_b   1.000
_cell.length_c   1.000
_cell.angle_alpha   90.00
_cell.angle_beta   90.00
_cell.angle_gamma   90.00
#
_symmetry.space_group_name_H-M   'P 1'
#
loop_
_entity.id
_entity.type
_entity.pdbx_description
1 polymer ?
#
loop_
_entity_poly.entity_id
_entity_poly.type
_entity_poly.pdbx_seq_one_letter_code
_entity_poly.pdbx_strand_id
1 'polypeptide(L)'
;MIGMLRGHVESVDAVSAIIEVGGVGYEVRMPSADLASMHAGQEIKVYTSLNVSQDAITLFGFGTLASKRMFLQLQKVSGIGPKVALSLLSTLPPDRLARAVADGDATALAKAPGLGKKGAQK
;
A
#
# COMPACT_ATOMS: atom_id res chain seq x y z
N MET A 1 -3.66 -6.40 13.01
CA MET A 1 -3.04 -6.52 14.34
C MET A 1 -1.87 -5.56 14.51
N ILE A 2 -0.91 -5.49 13.58
CA ILE A 2 0.15 -4.49 13.61
C ILE A 2 -0.36 -3.26 12.88
N GLY A 3 -0.61 -2.18 13.62
CA GLY A 3 -1.25 -0.98 13.07
C GLY A 3 -0.29 0.12 12.69
N MET A 4 0.92 0.12 13.24
CA MET A 4 1.88 1.19 13.00
C MET A 4 3.27 0.73 13.43
N LEU A 5 4.30 1.19 12.71
CA LEU A 5 5.69 1.00 13.08
C LEU A 5 6.42 2.35 13.08
N ARG A 6 7.28 2.52 14.05
CA ARG A 6 8.20 3.66 14.09
C ARG A 6 9.61 3.14 14.30
N GLY A 7 10.51 3.44 13.38
CA GLY A 7 11.88 2.97 13.47
C GLY A 7 12.74 3.58 12.38
N HIS A 8 13.81 2.90 12.04
CA HIS A 8 14.76 3.37 11.05
C HIS A 8 14.68 2.52 9.79
N VAL A 9 14.79 3.17 8.64
CA VAL A 9 14.84 2.47 7.36
C VAL A 9 16.20 1.80 7.24
N GLU A 10 16.21 0.47 7.20
CA GLU A 10 17.42 -0.31 7.03
C GLU A 10 17.79 -0.43 5.55
N SER A 11 16.79 -0.68 4.70
CA SER A 11 17.00 -0.79 3.26
C SER A 11 15.68 -0.51 2.54
N VAL A 12 15.79 -0.15 1.25
CA VAL A 12 14.64 0.14 0.39
C VAL A 12 14.80 -0.64 -0.90
N ASP A 13 13.74 -1.33 -1.29
CA ASP A 13 13.66 -2.13 -2.50
C ASP A 13 12.63 -1.53 -3.43
N ALA A 14 12.41 -2.15 -4.61
CA ALA A 14 11.43 -1.67 -5.57
C ALA A 14 10.00 -1.76 -5.05
N VAL A 15 9.70 -2.73 -4.19
CA VAL A 15 8.34 -3.00 -3.71
C VAL A 15 8.22 -2.98 -2.20
N SER A 16 9.33 -2.93 -1.46
CA SER A 16 9.31 -3.02 0.00
C SER A 16 10.46 -2.24 0.63
N ALA A 17 10.34 -2.06 1.94
CA ALA A 17 11.41 -1.50 2.75
C ALA A 17 11.54 -2.35 4.01
N ILE A 18 12.76 -2.43 4.55
CA ILE A 18 12.98 -3.05 5.85
C ILE A 18 13.10 -1.94 6.88
N ILE A 19 12.21 -1.97 7.87
CA ILE A 19 12.18 -0.98 8.94
C ILE A 19 12.60 -1.67 10.23
N GLU A 20 13.68 -1.19 10.81
CA GLU A 20 14.22 -1.76 12.04
C GLU A 20 13.58 -1.07 13.24
N VAL A 21 13.01 -1.88 14.12
CA VAL A 21 12.40 -1.42 15.36
C VAL A 21 12.92 -2.30 16.50
N GLY A 22 13.73 -1.72 17.35
CA GLY A 22 14.25 -2.43 18.52
C GLY A 22 15.04 -3.70 18.20
N GLY A 23 15.76 -3.71 17.09
CA GLY A 23 16.55 -4.86 16.67
C GLY A 23 15.82 -5.85 15.78
N VAL A 24 14.54 -5.60 15.48
CA VAL A 24 13.74 -6.44 14.58
C VAL A 24 13.55 -5.72 13.26
N GLY A 25 13.88 -6.38 12.14
CA GLY A 25 13.67 -5.83 10.81
C GLY A 25 12.33 -6.31 10.25
N TYR A 26 11.41 -5.38 10.05
CA TYR A 26 10.11 -5.66 9.44
C TYR A 26 10.17 -5.37 7.95
N GLU A 27 9.90 -6.36 7.12
CA GLU A 27 9.78 -6.16 5.69
C GLU A 27 8.37 -5.69 5.39
N VAL A 28 8.24 -4.46 4.90
CA VAL A 28 6.95 -3.79 4.70
C VAL A 28 6.79 -3.47 3.22
N ARG A 29 5.74 -3.98 2.60
CA ARG A 29 5.40 -3.64 1.23
C ARG A 29 4.67 -2.32 1.21
N MET A 30 5.09 -1.41 0.32
CA MET A 30 4.58 -0.04 0.30
C MET A 30 4.35 0.43 -1.13
N PRO A 31 3.49 1.46 -1.32
CA PRO A 31 3.34 2.08 -2.63
C PRO A 31 4.67 2.64 -3.13
N SER A 32 4.85 2.64 -4.46
CA SER A 32 6.09 3.11 -5.08
C SER A 32 6.43 4.54 -4.70
N ALA A 33 5.42 5.40 -4.60
CA ALA A 33 5.64 6.81 -4.24
C ALA A 33 6.22 6.94 -2.83
N ASP A 34 5.75 6.11 -1.88
CA ASP A 34 6.28 6.13 -0.53
C ASP A 34 7.71 5.64 -0.49
N LEU A 35 8.01 4.57 -1.24
CA LEU A 35 9.37 4.02 -1.30
C LEU A 35 10.35 5.00 -1.93
N ALA A 36 9.90 5.75 -2.94
CA ALA A 36 10.76 6.70 -3.65
C ALA A 36 11.27 7.83 -2.74
N SER A 37 10.52 8.14 -1.68
CA SER A 37 10.90 9.20 -0.73
C SER A 37 11.67 8.69 0.47
N MET A 38 11.95 7.40 0.55
CA MET A 38 12.62 6.80 1.71
C MET A 38 14.11 6.60 1.48
N HIS A 39 14.89 6.76 2.53
CA HIS A 39 16.33 6.61 2.50
C HIS A 39 16.81 5.73 3.66
N ALA A 40 17.81 4.91 3.41
CA ALA A 40 18.43 4.11 4.46
C ALA A 40 18.96 5.03 5.59
N GLY A 41 18.71 4.65 6.83
CA GLY A 41 19.09 5.42 8.00
C GLY A 41 18.07 6.45 8.44
N GLN A 42 17.05 6.71 7.63
CA GLN A 42 16.00 7.66 7.96
C GLN A 42 15.10 7.13 9.08
N GLU A 43 14.76 7.98 10.04
CA GLU A 43 13.75 7.64 11.01
C GLU A 43 12.38 7.84 10.37
N ILE A 44 11.49 6.85 10.51
CA ILE A 44 10.21 6.88 9.82
C ILE A 44 9.12 6.27 10.68
N LYS A 45 7.89 6.74 10.44
CA LYS A 45 6.67 6.17 10.98
C LYS A 45 5.81 5.73 9.81
N VAL A 46 5.37 4.48 9.83
CA VAL A 46 4.48 3.94 8.79
C VAL A 46 3.24 3.35 9.42
N TYR A 47 2.11 3.52 8.75
CA TYR A 47 0.85 2.92 9.15
C TYR A 47 0.71 1.59 8.42
N THR A 48 0.46 0.52 9.16
CA THR A 48 0.59 -0.83 8.62
C THR A 48 -0.72 -1.59 8.65
N SER A 49 -0.82 -2.57 7.75
CA SER A 49 -1.91 -3.54 7.72
C SER A 49 -1.29 -4.92 7.52
N LEU A 50 -1.59 -5.83 8.44
CA LEU A 50 -1.07 -7.19 8.37
C LEU A 50 -2.09 -8.08 7.65
N ASN A 51 -1.64 -8.70 6.56
CA ASN A 51 -2.45 -9.64 5.81
C ASN A 51 -1.92 -11.06 6.01
N VAL A 52 -2.80 -11.94 6.46
CA VAL A 52 -2.48 -13.36 6.64
C VAL A 52 -3.29 -14.15 5.64
N SER A 53 -2.60 -14.91 4.80
CA SER A 53 -3.23 -15.83 3.86
C SER A 53 -2.69 -17.23 4.07
N GLN A 54 -3.22 -18.18 3.33
CA GLN A 54 -2.79 -19.58 3.42
C GLN A 54 -1.29 -19.73 3.11
N ASP A 55 -0.78 -18.92 2.18
CA ASP A 55 0.57 -19.06 1.65
C ASP A 55 1.57 -18.05 2.19
N ALA A 56 1.08 -16.99 2.84
CA ALA A 56 1.99 -15.92 3.25
C ALA A 56 1.41 -15.05 4.36
N ILE A 57 2.32 -14.43 5.12
CA ILE A 57 2.01 -13.34 6.04
C ILE A 57 2.73 -12.12 5.47
N THR A 58 1.96 -11.09 5.12
CA THR A 58 2.51 -9.90 4.46
C THR A 58 2.14 -8.65 5.25
N LEU A 59 3.12 -7.81 5.51
CA LEU A 59 2.90 -6.52 6.16
C LEU A 59 2.92 -5.42 5.10
N PHE A 60 1.82 -4.70 4.98
CA PHE A 60 1.70 -3.54 4.09
C PHE A 60 1.83 -2.27 4.91
N GLY A 61 2.50 -1.27 4.36
CA GLY A 61 2.72 -0.01 5.05
C GLY A 61 2.49 1.20 4.18
N PHE A 62 2.16 2.32 4.83
CA PHE A 62 1.79 3.55 4.16
C PHE A 62 2.34 4.74 4.95
N GLY A 63 2.80 5.76 4.23
CA GLY A 63 3.36 6.94 4.85
C GLY A 63 2.32 7.80 5.56
N THR A 64 1.05 7.68 5.18
CA THR A 64 -0.05 8.44 5.79
C THR A 64 -1.19 7.52 6.18
N LEU A 65 -1.99 7.97 7.16
CA LEU A 65 -3.18 7.23 7.56
C LEU A 65 -4.23 7.24 6.46
N ALA A 66 -4.31 8.31 5.67
CA ALA A 66 -5.22 8.40 4.54
C ALA A 66 -4.96 7.30 3.51
N SER A 67 -3.70 7.05 3.18
CA SER A 67 -3.31 5.98 2.27
C SER A 67 -3.68 4.60 2.81
N LYS A 68 -3.46 4.37 4.09
CA LYS A 68 -3.84 3.11 4.74
C LYS A 68 -5.35 2.89 4.65
N ARG A 69 -6.13 3.92 4.96
CA ARG A 69 -7.59 3.83 4.90
C ARG A 69 -8.08 3.54 3.50
N MET A 70 -7.47 4.18 2.50
CA MET A 70 -7.80 3.92 1.09
C MET A 70 -7.47 2.49 0.70
N PHE A 71 -6.33 1.97 1.14
CA PHE A 71 -5.93 0.59 0.89
C PHE A 71 -6.99 -0.40 1.42
N LEU A 72 -7.44 -0.18 2.65
CA LEU A 72 -8.45 -1.04 3.26
C LEU A 72 -9.79 -0.92 2.56
N GLN A 73 -10.17 0.29 2.17
CA GLN A 73 -11.44 0.54 1.49
C GLN A 73 -11.46 -0.09 0.10
N LEU A 74 -10.37 -0.02 -0.64
CA LEU A 74 -10.28 -0.62 -1.98
C LEU A 74 -10.50 -2.12 -1.94
N GLN A 75 -10.03 -2.79 -0.89
CA GLN A 75 -10.18 -4.23 -0.76
C GLN A 75 -11.62 -4.68 -0.52
N LYS A 76 -12.50 -3.76 -0.17
CA LYS A 76 -13.93 -4.06 -0.04
C LYS A 76 -14.59 -4.22 -1.39
N VAL A 77 -13.97 -3.74 -2.45
CA VAL A 77 -14.49 -3.88 -3.81
C VAL A 77 -14.18 -5.29 -4.31
N SER A 78 -15.20 -5.94 -4.89
CA SER A 78 -15.04 -7.29 -5.44
C SER A 78 -13.95 -7.31 -6.52
N GLY A 79 -13.04 -8.27 -6.42
CA GLY A 79 -11.95 -8.41 -7.38
C GLY A 79 -10.71 -7.62 -7.07
N ILE A 80 -10.73 -6.80 -6.01
CA ILE A 80 -9.55 -6.05 -5.59
C ILE A 80 -8.99 -6.64 -4.30
N GLY A 81 -7.86 -7.34 -4.44
CA GLY A 81 -7.09 -7.85 -3.31
C GLY A 81 -6.01 -6.87 -2.89
N PRO A 82 -5.19 -7.24 -1.89
CA PRO A 82 -4.17 -6.34 -1.36
C PRO A 82 -3.13 -5.93 -2.40
N LYS A 83 -2.69 -6.82 -3.28
CA LYS A 83 -1.69 -6.47 -4.29
C LYS A 83 -2.21 -5.47 -5.30
N VAL A 84 -3.47 -5.62 -5.73
CA VAL A 84 -4.10 -4.70 -6.67
C VAL A 84 -4.35 -3.35 -6.01
N ALA A 85 -4.81 -3.35 -4.76
CA ALA A 85 -5.00 -2.11 -4.00
C ALA A 85 -3.69 -1.34 -3.86
N LEU A 86 -2.59 -2.04 -3.60
CA LEU A 86 -1.27 -1.42 -3.50
C LEU A 86 -0.83 -0.82 -4.84
N SER A 87 -1.10 -1.52 -5.95
CA SER A 87 -0.81 -1.02 -7.29
C SER A 87 -1.58 0.25 -7.61
N LEU A 88 -2.85 0.31 -7.21
CA LEU A 88 -3.67 1.51 -7.40
C LEU A 88 -3.10 2.70 -6.65
N LEU A 89 -2.67 2.49 -5.42
CA LEU A 89 -2.05 3.55 -4.62
C LEU A 89 -0.70 3.98 -5.15
N SER A 90 0.01 3.09 -5.86
CA SER A 90 1.27 3.43 -6.52
C SER A 90 1.05 4.25 -7.79
N THR A 91 -0.13 4.14 -8.41
CA THR A 91 -0.46 4.80 -9.66
C THR A 91 -1.15 6.15 -9.45
N LEU A 92 -2.03 6.23 -8.44
CA LEU A 92 -2.84 7.43 -8.19
C LEU A 92 -2.67 7.90 -6.75
N PRO A 93 -2.59 9.22 -6.50
CA PRO A 93 -2.62 9.75 -5.13
C PRO A 93 -3.95 9.41 -4.46
N PRO A 94 -3.99 9.30 -3.11
CA PRO A 94 -5.20 8.91 -2.41
C PRO A 94 -6.42 9.78 -2.71
N ASP A 95 -6.26 11.08 -2.85
CA ASP A 95 -7.36 11.99 -3.15
C ASP A 95 -7.93 11.75 -4.55
N ARG A 96 -7.07 11.55 -5.54
CA ARG A 96 -7.50 11.25 -6.91
C ARG A 96 -8.14 9.88 -7.00
N LEU A 97 -7.60 8.93 -6.25
CA LEU A 97 -8.14 7.57 -6.21
C LEU A 97 -9.54 7.56 -5.60
N ALA A 98 -9.74 8.30 -4.50
CA ALA A 98 -11.05 8.42 -3.87
C ALA A 98 -12.07 9.03 -4.83
N ARG A 99 -11.66 10.05 -5.59
CA ARG A 99 -12.53 10.68 -6.60
C ARG A 99 -12.87 9.71 -7.73
N ALA A 100 -11.89 8.96 -8.22
CA ALA A 100 -12.10 7.98 -9.28
C ALA A 100 -13.09 6.90 -8.85
N VAL A 101 -12.98 6.43 -7.62
CA VAL A 101 -13.89 5.44 -7.06
C VAL A 101 -15.29 6.02 -6.93
N ALA A 102 -15.42 7.24 -6.41
CA ALA A 102 -16.71 7.90 -6.23
C ALA A 102 -17.39 8.20 -7.56
N ASP A 103 -16.61 8.58 -8.59
CA ASP A 103 -17.13 8.90 -9.92
C ASP A 103 -17.32 7.66 -10.79
N GLY A 104 -16.89 6.51 -10.34
CA GLY A 104 -16.96 5.28 -11.14
C GLY A 104 -16.04 5.30 -12.34
N ASP A 105 -14.89 5.99 -12.25
CA ASP A 105 -13.96 6.15 -13.35
C ASP A 105 -13.14 4.88 -13.56
N ALA A 106 -13.70 3.95 -14.34
CA ALA A 106 -13.04 2.68 -14.63
C ALA A 106 -11.73 2.85 -15.40
N THR A 107 -11.65 3.89 -16.23
CA THR A 107 -10.45 4.14 -17.02
C THR A 107 -9.25 4.49 -16.14
N ALA A 108 -9.47 5.36 -15.15
CA ALA A 108 -8.41 5.72 -14.21
C ALA A 108 -7.96 4.53 -13.38
N LEU A 109 -8.93 3.74 -12.90
CA LEU A 109 -8.63 2.56 -12.09
C LEU A 109 -7.94 1.46 -12.90
N ALA A 110 -8.27 1.34 -14.17
CA ALA A 110 -7.71 0.31 -15.04
C ALA A 110 -6.24 0.53 -15.38
N LYS A 111 -5.67 1.69 -15.04
CA LYS A 111 -4.24 1.95 -15.22
C LYS A 111 -3.37 1.13 -14.25
N ALA A 112 -3.94 0.64 -13.17
CA ALA A 112 -3.18 -0.16 -12.22
C ALA A 112 -2.92 -1.56 -12.78
N PRO A 113 -1.68 -2.08 -12.66
CA PRO A 113 -1.40 -3.45 -13.11
C PRO A 113 -2.26 -4.47 -12.39
N GLY A 114 -2.75 -5.45 -13.14
CA GLY A 114 -3.55 -6.52 -12.57
C GLY A 114 -5.03 -6.24 -12.44
N LEU A 115 -5.48 -5.00 -12.70
CA LEU A 115 -6.89 -4.64 -12.65
C LEU A 115 -7.36 -4.20 -14.03
N GLY A 116 -8.25 -4.97 -14.65
CA GLY A 116 -8.86 -4.60 -15.91
C GLY A 116 -10.08 -3.71 -15.72
N LYS A 117 -10.65 -3.21 -16.82
CA LYS A 117 -11.85 -2.38 -16.77
C LYS A 117 -12.99 -3.05 -16.04
N LYS A 118 -13.15 -4.34 -16.23
CA LYS A 118 -14.23 -5.11 -15.63
C LYS A 118 -14.12 -5.12 -14.11
N GLY A 119 -12.92 -5.29 -13.60
CA GLY A 119 -12.67 -5.23 -12.16
C GLY A 119 -12.83 -3.83 -11.60
N ALA A 120 -12.44 -2.82 -12.36
CA ALA A 120 -12.49 -1.43 -11.91
C ALA A 120 -13.92 -0.90 -11.76
N GLN A 121 -14.88 -1.51 -12.45
CA GLN A 121 -16.29 -1.10 -12.37
C GLN A 121 -17.01 -1.61 -11.13
N LYS A 122 -16.38 -2.48 -10.40
CA LYS A 122 -16.97 -3.03 -9.16
C LYS A 122 -16.60 -2.16 -7.92
#